data_401ccfe09e0aa057b5b04104c1c5a934
#
_entry.id   401ccfe09e0aa057b5b04104c1c5a934
#
_cell.length_a   1.000
_cell.length_b   1.000
_cell.length_c   1.000
_cell.angle_alpha   90.00
_cell.angle_beta   90.00
_cell.angle_gamma   90.00
#
_symmetry.space_group_name_H-M   'P 1'
#
loop_
_entity.id
_entity.type
_entity.pdbx_description
1 polymer ?
#
loop_
_entity_poly.entity_id
_entity_poly.type
_entity_poly.pdbx_seq_one_letter_code
_entity_poly.pdbx_strand_id
1 'polypeptide(L)'
;ALLQAQAGVSVAQAQYDLMQAGYRDEEVAQAAAAVKQAQAAYDYAQNFYNRQQGLWKSRTVSANDLENARSSRDQALATLKSSQDKLRQYRSGNREQDIAQAKASLEQAQAQLAQAQLDLHDTTLVAPANGTLMTRAVEPGSMLNAGSTVLTLSLTRPVWVRAYINEASLGEARPGREVLLYTDGRADKPYHGKIGFVSPTAEFTPKTVETPDLRTDLVYRLR
;
A
#
# COMPACT_ATOMS: atom_id res chain seq x y z
N ALA A 1 -4.15 18.27 -4.44
CA ALA A 1 -4.17 16.86 -3.99
C ALA A 1 -2.76 16.40 -3.59
N LEU A 2 -1.72 16.43 -4.48
CA LEU A 2 -0.38 15.89 -4.20
C LEU A 2 0.29 16.54 -2.98
N LEU A 3 0.37 17.89 -2.93
CA LEU A 3 0.95 18.62 -1.79
C LEU A 3 0.24 18.32 -0.46
N GLN A 4 -1.07 18.15 -0.49
CA GLN A 4 -1.85 17.79 0.69
C GLN A 4 -1.51 16.37 1.18
N ALA A 5 -1.40 15.41 0.27
CA ALA A 5 -1.00 14.04 0.61
C ALA A 5 0.42 14.00 1.16
N GLN A 6 1.34 14.79 0.59
CA GLN A 6 2.72 14.91 1.06
C GLN A 6 2.81 15.50 2.46
N ALA A 7 2.03 16.53 2.76
CA ALA A 7 1.90 17.09 4.11
C ALA A 7 1.32 16.05 5.10
N GLY A 8 0.34 15.26 4.66
CA GLY A 8 -0.22 14.17 5.46
C GLY A 8 0.82 13.12 5.88
N VAL A 9 1.69 12.72 4.96
CA VAL A 9 2.82 11.81 5.26
C VAL A 9 3.76 12.43 6.29
N SER A 10 4.10 13.72 6.14
CA SER A 10 4.99 14.40 7.09
C SER A 10 4.43 14.44 8.50
N VAL A 11 3.12 14.68 8.64
CA VAL A 11 2.43 14.68 9.94
C VAL A 11 2.42 13.28 10.55
N ALA A 12 2.06 12.26 9.76
CA ALA A 12 2.01 10.88 10.23
C ALA A 12 3.41 10.35 10.60
N GLN A 13 4.44 10.74 9.84
CA GLN A 13 5.84 10.43 10.16
C GLN A 13 6.27 11.04 11.48
N ALA A 14 6.01 12.33 11.69
CA ALA A 14 6.35 13.00 12.94
C ALA A 14 5.65 12.36 14.16
N GLN A 15 4.41 11.93 14.00
CA GLN A 15 3.67 11.21 15.04
C GLN A 15 4.28 9.82 15.32
N TYR A 16 4.66 9.10 14.29
CA TYR A 16 5.33 7.80 14.45
C TYR A 16 6.68 7.96 15.16
N ASP A 17 7.48 8.93 14.74
CA ASP A 17 8.79 9.22 15.35
C ASP A 17 8.65 9.60 16.83
N LEU A 18 7.63 10.40 17.16
CA LEU A 18 7.31 10.75 18.56
C LEU A 18 6.96 9.52 19.40
N MET A 19 6.14 8.61 18.84
CA MET A 19 5.79 7.37 19.53
C MET A 19 6.98 6.44 19.70
N GLN A 20 7.87 6.40 18.71
CA GLN A 20 9.07 5.56 18.76
C GLN A 20 10.14 6.12 19.70
N ALA A 21 10.30 7.44 19.77
CA ALA A 21 11.25 8.09 20.65
C ALA A 21 10.93 7.86 22.14
N GLY A 22 9.63 7.70 22.48
CA GLY A 22 9.22 7.47 23.86
C GLY A 22 9.34 8.71 24.74
N TYR A 23 9.64 8.50 26.02
CA TYR A 23 9.79 9.59 26.99
C TYR A 23 11.17 10.23 26.91
N ARG A 24 11.25 11.52 27.24
CA ARG A 24 12.50 12.26 27.23
C ARG A 24 13.44 11.83 28.37
N ASP A 25 14.73 11.95 28.15
CA ASP A 25 15.74 11.59 29.16
C ASP A 25 15.54 12.35 30.48
N GLU A 26 15.06 13.60 30.41
CA GLU A 26 14.78 14.40 31.62
C GLU A 26 13.60 13.83 32.42
N GLU A 27 12.57 13.31 31.77
CA GLU A 27 11.41 12.69 32.43
C GLU A 27 11.83 11.38 33.12
N VAL A 28 12.67 10.60 32.43
CA VAL A 28 13.26 9.39 32.99
C VAL A 28 14.16 9.73 34.23
N ALA A 29 14.98 10.77 34.10
CA ALA A 29 15.84 11.23 35.20
C ALA A 29 15.02 11.74 36.39
N GLN A 30 13.94 12.47 36.16
CA GLN A 30 13.02 12.92 37.20
C GLN A 30 12.34 11.74 37.93
N ALA A 31 11.88 10.74 37.17
CA ALA A 31 11.30 9.52 37.76
C ALA A 31 12.35 8.74 38.58
N ALA A 32 13.59 8.68 38.13
CA ALA A 32 14.70 8.06 38.86
C ALA A 32 15.02 8.79 40.15
N ALA A 33 14.97 10.14 40.17
CA ALA A 33 15.13 10.92 41.38
C ALA A 33 14.00 10.68 42.39
N ALA A 34 12.75 10.55 41.92
CA ALA A 34 11.59 10.21 42.75
C ALA A 34 11.75 8.82 43.42
N VAL A 35 12.30 7.83 42.68
CA VAL A 35 12.63 6.52 43.29
C VAL A 35 13.67 6.64 44.38
N LYS A 36 14.74 7.42 44.19
CA LYS A 36 15.76 7.65 45.23
C LYS A 36 15.17 8.28 46.47
N GLN A 37 14.29 9.26 46.33
CA GLN A 37 13.60 9.90 47.45
C GLN A 37 12.71 8.91 48.21
N ALA A 38 11.91 8.14 47.50
CA ALA A 38 11.03 7.12 48.07
C ALA A 38 11.84 6.00 48.75
N GLN A 39 12.99 5.61 48.20
CA GLN A 39 13.90 4.63 48.80
C GLN A 39 14.44 5.14 50.13
N ALA A 40 14.93 6.38 50.18
CA ALA A 40 15.43 6.96 51.47
C ALA A 40 14.34 7.04 52.53
N ALA A 41 13.11 7.36 52.17
CA ALA A 41 11.97 7.36 53.10
C ALA A 41 11.64 5.95 53.62
N TYR A 42 11.67 4.95 52.73
CA TYR A 42 11.47 3.55 53.12
C TYR A 42 12.58 3.06 54.03
N ASP A 43 13.82 3.33 53.73
CA ASP A 43 14.97 2.92 54.55
C ASP A 43 14.88 3.51 55.94
N TYR A 44 14.49 4.79 56.05
CA TYR A 44 14.24 5.44 57.36
C TYR A 44 13.11 4.73 58.12
N ALA A 45 11.96 4.53 57.51
CA ALA A 45 10.81 3.88 58.14
C ALA A 45 11.10 2.41 58.52
N GLN A 46 11.83 1.68 57.68
CA GLN A 46 12.27 0.32 57.96
C GLN A 46 13.21 0.27 59.21
N ASN A 47 14.19 1.17 59.25
CA ASN A 47 15.10 1.27 60.39
C ASN A 47 14.36 1.68 61.67
N PHE A 48 13.38 2.57 61.55
CA PHE A 48 12.53 2.95 62.67
C PHE A 48 11.71 1.76 63.19
N TYR A 49 11.05 1.02 62.30
CA TYR A 49 10.31 -0.21 62.62
C TYR A 49 11.20 -1.25 63.31
N ASN A 50 12.40 -1.50 62.77
CA ASN A 50 13.34 -2.46 63.34
C ASN A 50 13.74 -2.07 64.80
N ARG A 51 13.96 -0.76 65.10
CA ARG A 51 14.23 -0.26 66.40
C ARG A 51 13.03 -0.48 67.35
N GLN A 52 11.81 -0.13 66.90
CA GLN A 52 10.59 -0.32 67.72
C GLN A 52 10.34 -1.81 67.95
N GLN A 53 10.61 -2.70 67.01
CA GLN A 53 10.53 -4.15 67.22
C GLN A 53 11.52 -4.66 68.30
N GLY A 54 12.74 -4.13 68.26
CA GLY A 54 13.74 -4.43 69.30
C GLY A 54 13.28 -3.99 70.71
N LEU A 55 12.79 -2.75 70.86
CA LEU A 55 12.27 -2.17 72.06
C LEU A 55 11.00 -2.87 72.58
N TRP A 56 10.15 -3.35 71.68
CA TRP A 56 8.98 -4.15 72.01
C TRP A 56 9.37 -5.47 72.70
N LYS A 57 10.40 -6.14 72.21
CA LYS A 57 10.92 -7.38 72.82
C LYS A 57 11.40 -7.16 74.25
N SER A 58 11.94 -5.99 74.53
CA SER A 58 12.34 -5.55 75.94
C SER A 58 11.19 -4.92 76.72
N ARG A 59 9.95 -4.92 76.18
CA ARG A 59 8.75 -4.32 76.77
C ARG A 59 8.87 -2.82 77.07
N THR A 60 9.67 -2.08 76.35
CA THR A 60 9.93 -0.65 76.50
C THR A 60 8.96 0.25 75.75
N VAL A 61 8.28 -0.26 74.77
CA VAL A 61 7.30 0.47 73.91
C VAL A 61 5.95 -0.22 73.93
N SER A 62 4.88 0.51 73.53
CA SER A 62 3.52 -0.02 73.47
C SER A 62 3.31 -0.81 72.21
N ALA A 63 2.30 -1.70 72.14
CA ALA A 63 1.87 -2.40 70.90
C ALA A 63 1.43 -1.42 69.81
N ASN A 64 0.83 -0.30 70.25
CA ASN A 64 0.39 0.74 69.35
C ASN A 64 1.54 1.45 68.65
N ASP A 65 2.66 1.70 69.36
CA ASP A 65 3.87 2.30 68.73
C ASP A 65 4.52 1.39 67.74
N LEU A 66 4.54 0.08 67.98
CA LEU A 66 5.03 -0.90 67.02
C LEU A 66 4.14 -0.97 65.76
N GLU A 67 2.81 -0.95 65.94
CA GLU A 67 1.86 -1.01 64.83
C GLU A 67 1.92 0.29 64.01
N ASN A 68 2.06 1.45 64.63
CA ASN A 68 2.28 2.73 63.96
C ASN A 68 3.57 2.72 63.12
N ALA A 69 4.66 2.19 63.67
CA ALA A 69 5.92 2.06 62.95
C ALA A 69 5.82 1.11 61.75
N ARG A 70 5.07 0.01 61.94
CA ARG A 70 4.77 -0.93 60.86
C ARG A 70 3.97 -0.28 59.74
N SER A 71 2.87 0.40 60.08
CA SER A 71 2.02 1.11 59.12
C SER A 71 2.82 2.16 58.33
N SER A 72 3.67 2.95 59.00
CA SER A 72 4.54 3.92 58.34
C SER A 72 5.52 3.28 57.34
N ARG A 73 6.13 2.15 57.73
CA ARG A 73 7.00 1.37 56.82
C ARG A 73 6.23 0.86 55.62
N ASP A 74 5.03 0.29 55.80
CA ASP A 74 4.22 -0.28 54.78
C ASP A 74 3.74 0.80 53.77
N GLN A 75 3.40 2.02 54.27
CA GLN A 75 3.09 3.17 53.42
C GLN A 75 4.32 3.61 52.60
N ALA A 76 5.50 3.70 53.22
CA ALA A 76 6.73 4.06 52.53
C ALA A 76 7.10 3.02 51.43
N LEU A 77 6.90 1.71 51.73
CA LEU A 77 7.11 0.62 50.76
C LEU A 77 6.17 0.74 49.57
N ALA A 78 4.88 1.02 49.81
CA ALA A 78 3.90 1.21 48.74
C ALA A 78 4.27 2.40 47.83
N THR A 79 4.73 3.52 48.41
CA THR A 79 5.20 4.69 47.68
C THR A 79 6.44 4.38 46.85
N LEU A 80 7.41 3.66 47.43
CA LEU A 80 8.60 3.21 46.69
C LEU A 80 8.24 2.36 45.52
N LYS A 81 7.37 1.36 45.70
CA LYS A 81 6.91 0.48 44.64
C LYS A 81 6.23 1.26 43.52
N SER A 82 5.32 2.18 43.84
CA SER A 82 4.65 3.05 42.86
C SER A 82 5.66 3.88 42.04
N SER A 83 6.68 4.47 42.71
CA SER A 83 7.72 5.23 42.03
C SER A 83 8.58 4.35 41.10
N GLN A 84 8.90 3.14 41.54
CA GLN A 84 9.62 2.16 40.71
C GLN A 84 8.82 1.74 39.52
N ASP A 85 7.51 1.48 39.62
CA ASP A 85 6.62 1.12 38.52
C ASP A 85 6.53 2.26 37.53
N LYS A 86 6.44 3.52 37.97
CA LYS A 86 6.45 4.70 37.11
C LYS A 86 7.77 4.85 36.34
N LEU A 87 8.92 4.66 37.01
CA LEU A 87 10.23 4.67 36.32
C LEU A 87 10.32 3.56 35.28
N ARG A 88 9.81 2.37 35.60
CA ARG A 88 9.76 1.25 34.65
C ARG A 88 8.92 1.58 33.45
N GLN A 89 7.74 2.17 33.65
CA GLN A 89 6.87 2.63 32.53
C GLN A 89 7.60 3.63 31.63
N TYR A 90 8.31 4.61 32.20
CA TYR A 90 9.04 5.60 31.40
C TYR A 90 10.20 4.98 30.60
N ARG A 91 10.90 4.02 31.22
CA ARG A 91 11.99 3.30 30.54
C ARG A 91 11.52 2.32 29.47
N SER A 92 10.35 1.72 29.64
CA SER A 92 9.80 0.80 28.63
C SER A 92 9.28 1.54 27.37
N GLY A 93 9.10 2.87 27.46
CA GLY A 93 8.56 3.66 26.35
C GLY A 93 7.06 3.48 26.14
N ASN A 94 6.61 3.82 24.95
CA ASN A 94 5.22 3.63 24.54
C ASN A 94 4.91 2.15 24.32
N ARG A 95 3.63 1.80 24.36
CA ARG A 95 3.20 0.42 24.12
C ARG A 95 3.43 0.05 22.67
N GLU A 96 3.80 -1.19 22.40
CA GLU A 96 3.99 -1.70 21.04
C GLU A 96 2.75 -1.49 20.16
N GLN A 97 1.54 -1.60 20.76
CA GLN A 97 0.28 -1.37 20.05
C GLN A 97 0.12 0.08 19.60
N ASP A 98 0.53 1.05 20.44
CA ASP A 98 0.44 2.48 20.12
C ASP A 98 1.43 2.83 19.00
N ILE A 99 2.62 2.26 19.03
CA ILE A 99 3.63 2.39 17.97
C ILE A 99 3.13 1.74 16.68
N ALA A 100 2.55 0.55 16.76
CA ALA A 100 1.99 -0.15 15.60
C ALA A 100 0.83 0.63 14.96
N GLN A 101 -0.02 1.25 15.78
CA GLN A 101 -1.10 2.10 15.28
C GLN A 101 -0.55 3.35 14.56
N ALA A 102 0.44 4.01 15.14
CA ALA A 102 1.08 5.16 14.49
C ALA A 102 1.75 4.78 13.17
N LYS A 103 2.40 3.60 13.12
CA LYS A 103 2.97 3.03 11.90
C LYS A 103 1.91 2.76 10.83
N ALA A 104 0.79 2.15 11.20
CA ALA A 104 -0.32 1.90 10.27
C ALA A 104 -0.90 3.21 9.70
N SER A 105 -0.99 4.26 10.52
CA SER A 105 -1.41 5.59 10.07
C SER A 105 -0.42 6.20 9.08
N LEU A 106 0.88 6.00 9.28
CA LEU A 106 1.91 6.41 8.34
C LEU A 106 1.80 5.66 7.01
N GLU A 107 1.63 4.34 7.04
CA GLU A 107 1.45 3.51 5.85
C GLU A 107 0.19 3.92 5.06
N GLN A 108 -0.89 4.26 5.76
CA GLN A 108 -2.10 4.79 5.14
C GLN A 108 -1.84 6.13 4.43
N ALA A 109 -1.13 7.06 5.07
CA ALA A 109 -0.77 8.33 4.47
C ALA A 109 0.15 8.17 3.24
N GLN A 110 1.09 7.23 3.29
CA GLN A 110 1.96 6.88 2.17
C GLN A 110 1.17 6.30 0.98
N ALA A 111 0.16 5.45 1.25
CA ALA A 111 -0.73 4.93 0.21
C ALA A 111 -1.54 6.05 -0.45
N GLN A 112 -2.02 7.03 0.33
CA GLN A 112 -2.71 8.21 -0.21
C GLN A 112 -1.78 9.08 -1.07
N LEU A 113 -0.51 9.23 -0.68
CA LEU A 113 0.48 9.92 -1.49
C LEU A 113 0.74 9.19 -2.81
N ALA A 114 0.91 7.86 -2.77
CA ALA A 114 1.08 7.05 -3.96
C ALA A 114 -0.10 7.16 -4.93
N GLN A 115 -1.33 7.17 -4.41
CA GLN A 115 -2.53 7.40 -5.23
C GLN A 115 -2.51 8.80 -5.86
N ALA A 116 -2.18 9.84 -5.10
CA ALA A 116 -2.11 11.19 -5.63
C ALA A 116 -1.00 11.37 -6.69
N GLN A 117 0.08 10.60 -6.57
CA GLN A 117 1.15 10.56 -7.59
C GLN A 117 0.69 9.85 -8.87
N LEU A 118 -0.05 8.74 -8.72
CA LEU A 118 -0.64 8.04 -9.85
C LEU A 118 -1.65 8.93 -10.59
N ASP A 119 -2.54 9.58 -9.83
CA ASP A 119 -3.51 10.53 -10.40
C ASP A 119 -2.81 11.65 -11.19
N LEU A 120 -1.68 12.15 -10.67
CA LEU A 120 -0.89 13.15 -11.39
C LEU A 120 -0.23 12.57 -12.64
N HIS A 121 0.30 11.36 -12.57
CA HIS A 121 0.87 10.66 -13.72
C HIS A 121 -0.18 10.45 -14.81
N ASP A 122 -1.38 10.06 -14.45
CA ASP A 122 -2.50 9.79 -15.35
C ASP A 122 -3.05 11.05 -16.02
N THR A 123 -2.68 12.25 -15.54
CA THR A 123 -2.99 13.50 -16.25
C THR A 123 -2.22 13.66 -17.56
N THR A 124 -1.16 12.87 -17.76
CA THR A 124 -0.37 12.88 -18.98
C THR A 124 -0.67 11.64 -19.81
N LEU A 125 -1.35 11.80 -20.94
CA LEU A 125 -1.65 10.70 -21.83
C LEU A 125 -0.41 10.32 -22.64
N VAL A 126 0.03 9.07 -22.49
CA VAL A 126 1.15 8.51 -23.23
C VAL A 126 0.62 7.47 -24.22
N ALA A 127 1.12 7.48 -25.46
CA ALA A 127 0.76 6.47 -26.45
C ALA A 127 1.27 5.09 -26.00
N PRO A 128 0.40 4.05 -25.92
CA PRO A 128 0.81 2.72 -25.45
C PRO A 128 1.70 1.98 -26.46
N ALA A 129 1.69 2.39 -27.73
CA ALA A 129 2.48 1.82 -28.81
C ALA A 129 2.69 2.83 -29.94
N ASN A 130 3.58 2.47 -30.88
CA ASN A 130 3.76 3.25 -32.11
C ASN A 130 2.51 3.18 -32.98
N GLY A 131 2.05 4.33 -33.42
CA GLY A 131 0.84 4.41 -34.25
C GLY A 131 0.67 5.78 -34.89
N THR A 132 -0.43 5.93 -35.62
CA THR A 132 -0.83 7.19 -36.24
C THR A 132 -2.07 7.73 -35.51
N LEU A 133 -2.04 8.99 -35.14
CA LEU A 133 -3.19 9.67 -34.53
C LEU A 133 -4.26 9.85 -35.62
N MET A 134 -5.42 9.23 -35.42
CA MET A 134 -6.52 9.27 -36.38
C MET A 134 -7.47 10.43 -36.12
N THR A 135 -7.85 10.60 -34.85
CA THR A 135 -8.86 11.59 -34.47
C THR A 135 -8.53 12.20 -33.13
N ARG A 136 -8.64 13.51 -33.04
CA ARG A 136 -8.69 14.25 -31.77
C ARG A 136 -10.18 14.56 -31.48
N ALA A 137 -10.72 13.87 -30.48
CA ALA A 137 -12.13 13.96 -30.14
C ALA A 137 -12.46 15.18 -29.27
N VAL A 138 -11.45 15.78 -28.61
CA VAL A 138 -11.60 16.83 -27.62
C VAL A 138 -10.62 17.97 -27.84
N GLU A 139 -11.08 19.21 -27.73
CA GLU A 139 -10.26 20.41 -27.86
C GLU A 139 -9.72 20.89 -26.49
N PRO A 140 -8.59 21.61 -26.48
CA PRO A 140 -8.08 22.25 -25.26
C PRO A 140 -9.14 23.15 -24.61
N GLY A 141 -9.31 23.03 -23.28
CA GLY A 141 -10.33 23.79 -22.53
C GLY A 141 -11.66 23.05 -22.34
N SER A 142 -11.84 21.89 -22.98
CA SER A 142 -13.04 21.07 -22.77
C SER A 142 -13.00 20.35 -21.42
N MET A 143 -14.16 20.23 -20.77
CA MET A 143 -14.31 19.41 -19.57
C MET A 143 -14.43 17.93 -19.94
N LEU A 144 -13.65 17.10 -19.25
CA LEU A 144 -13.61 15.65 -19.48
C LEU A 144 -14.14 14.90 -18.26
N ASN A 145 -14.90 13.85 -18.52
CA ASN A 145 -15.26 12.86 -17.53
C ASN A 145 -14.32 11.65 -17.63
N ALA A 146 -14.20 10.89 -16.53
CA ALA A 146 -13.46 9.64 -16.55
C ALA A 146 -14.02 8.70 -17.62
N GLY A 147 -13.13 8.11 -18.41
CA GLY A 147 -13.49 7.21 -19.52
C GLY A 147 -13.84 7.92 -20.83
N SER A 148 -13.78 9.26 -20.93
CA SER A 148 -14.00 9.96 -22.20
C SER A 148 -12.83 9.71 -23.15
N THR A 149 -13.17 9.45 -24.44
CA THR A 149 -12.17 9.32 -25.50
C THR A 149 -11.59 10.68 -25.85
N VAL A 150 -10.29 10.85 -25.68
CA VAL A 150 -9.56 12.09 -26.03
C VAL A 150 -8.95 12.00 -27.42
N LEU A 151 -8.27 10.91 -27.69
CA LEU A 151 -7.53 10.65 -28.93
C LEU A 151 -7.79 9.22 -29.40
N THR A 152 -7.85 9.02 -30.72
CA THR A 152 -7.89 7.70 -31.32
C THR A 152 -6.58 7.41 -32.00
N LEU A 153 -5.89 6.36 -31.56
CA LEU A 153 -4.61 5.92 -32.13
C LEU A 153 -4.80 4.67 -32.95
N SER A 154 -4.39 4.72 -34.23
CA SER A 154 -4.27 3.53 -35.07
C SER A 154 -2.88 2.94 -34.93
N LEU A 155 -2.81 1.70 -34.45
CA LEU A 155 -1.54 1.00 -34.24
C LEU A 155 -0.96 0.58 -35.61
N THR A 156 0.34 0.81 -35.81
CA THR A 156 1.06 0.38 -36.99
C THR A 156 1.53 -1.07 -36.93
N ARG A 157 1.58 -1.66 -35.75
CA ARG A 157 1.94 -3.07 -35.52
C ARG A 157 1.29 -3.57 -34.21
N PRO A 158 0.85 -4.84 -34.15
CA PRO A 158 0.72 -5.80 -35.27
C PRO A 158 -0.44 -5.46 -36.21
N VAL A 159 -0.25 -5.68 -37.48
CA VAL A 159 -1.31 -5.60 -38.49
C VAL A 159 -1.85 -7.01 -38.74
N TRP A 160 -3.14 -7.13 -38.83
CA TRP A 160 -3.76 -8.40 -39.22
C TRP A 160 -4.71 -8.19 -40.39
N VAL A 161 -4.82 -9.25 -41.22
CA VAL A 161 -5.68 -9.25 -42.38
C VAL A 161 -6.81 -10.25 -42.15
N ARG A 162 -8.01 -9.84 -42.52
CA ARG A 162 -9.15 -10.73 -42.57
C ARG A 162 -9.27 -11.27 -44.01
N ALA A 163 -9.18 -12.56 -44.13
CA ALA A 163 -9.37 -13.26 -45.39
C ALA A 163 -10.48 -14.31 -45.25
N TYR A 164 -11.00 -14.74 -46.36
CA TYR A 164 -12.02 -15.78 -46.44
C TYR A 164 -11.52 -16.90 -47.34
N ILE A 165 -11.81 -18.13 -46.96
CA ILE A 165 -11.44 -19.33 -47.70
C ILE A 165 -12.66 -20.21 -47.87
N ASN A 166 -12.78 -20.86 -49.01
CA ASN A 166 -13.85 -21.82 -49.27
C ASN A 166 -13.62 -23.15 -48.52
N GLU A 167 -14.66 -23.97 -48.40
CA GLU A 167 -14.61 -25.25 -47.73
C GLU A 167 -13.57 -26.21 -48.31
N ALA A 168 -13.43 -26.23 -49.63
CA ALA A 168 -12.50 -27.11 -50.34
C ALA A 168 -11.03 -26.92 -49.94
N SER A 169 -10.66 -25.66 -49.57
CA SER A 169 -9.30 -25.30 -49.17
C SER A 169 -9.10 -25.25 -47.65
N LEU A 170 -10.15 -25.49 -46.84
CA LEU A 170 -10.10 -25.42 -45.39
C LEU A 170 -9.05 -26.36 -44.77
N GLY A 171 -8.85 -27.54 -45.38
CA GLY A 171 -7.85 -28.51 -44.90
C GLY A 171 -6.41 -28.00 -44.94
N GLU A 172 -6.14 -26.99 -45.79
CA GLU A 172 -4.84 -26.35 -45.91
C GLU A 172 -4.65 -25.18 -44.96
N ALA A 173 -5.72 -24.58 -44.44
CA ALA A 173 -5.73 -23.42 -43.58
C ALA A 173 -5.55 -23.80 -42.12
N ARG A 174 -4.35 -24.16 -41.69
CA ARG A 174 -4.04 -24.52 -40.29
C ARG A 174 -3.40 -23.34 -39.58
N PRO A 175 -3.76 -23.09 -38.32
CA PRO A 175 -3.07 -22.09 -37.50
C PRO A 175 -1.56 -22.33 -37.48
N GLY A 176 -0.78 -21.26 -37.66
CA GLY A 176 0.67 -21.28 -37.72
C GLY A 176 1.24 -21.44 -39.15
N ARG A 177 0.42 -21.80 -40.17
CA ARG A 177 0.88 -21.91 -41.56
C ARG A 177 1.26 -20.53 -42.11
N GLU A 178 2.37 -20.47 -42.83
CA GLU A 178 2.82 -19.26 -43.50
C GLU A 178 1.98 -19.04 -44.78
N VAL A 179 1.65 -17.79 -45.01
CA VAL A 179 0.88 -17.33 -46.16
C VAL A 179 1.52 -16.10 -46.80
N LEU A 180 1.39 -15.98 -48.10
CA LEU A 180 1.82 -14.81 -48.82
C LEU A 180 0.61 -13.93 -49.12
N LEU A 181 0.69 -12.66 -48.79
CA LEU A 181 -0.36 -11.68 -49.00
C LEU A 181 0.07 -10.72 -50.12
N TYR A 182 -0.66 -10.71 -51.19
CA TYR A 182 -0.49 -9.80 -52.32
C TYR A 182 -1.46 -8.65 -52.22
N THR A 183 -1.04 -7.45 -52.53
CA THR A 183 -1.89 -6.27 -52.60
C THR A 183 -1.69 -5.58 -53.96
N ASP A 184 -2.71 -4.89 -54.45
CA ASP A 184 -2.66 -4.21 -55.76
C ASP A 184 -1.52 -3.18 -55.86
N GLY A 185 -1.23 -2.51 -54.74
CA GLY A 185 -0.12 -1.56 -54.67
C GLY A 185 1.28 -2.18 -54.59
N ARG A 186 1.39 -3.52 -54.42
CA ARG A 186 2.67 -4.24 -54.22
C ARG A 186 2.62 -5.66 -54.79
N ALA A 187 2.29 -5.78 -56.07
CA ALA A 187 2.16 -7.09 -56.73
C ALA A 187 3.48 -7.90 -56.70
N ASP A 188 4.64 -7.23 -56.82
CA ASP A 188 5.95 -7.90 -56.97
C ASP A 188 6.62 -8.26 -55.62
N LYS A 189 6.07 -7.80 -54.46
CA LYS A 189 6.66 -8.06 -53.14
C LYS A 189 5.57 -8.45 -52.15
N PRO A 190 5.25 -9.74 -52.03
CA PRO A 190 4.24 -10.20 -51.06
C PRO A 190 4.64 -9.92 -49.63
N TYR A 191 3.64 -9.71 -48.79
CA TYR A 191 3.82 -9.70 -47.35
C TYR A 191 3.80 -11.13 -46.81
N HIS A 192 4.71 -11.46 -45.90
CA HIS A 192 4.72 -12.74 -45.23
C HIS A 192 3.87 -12.65 -43.95
N GLY A 193 2.88 -13.52 -43.86
CA GLY A 193 1.99 -13.64 -42.70
C GLY A 193 1.91 -15.07 -42.22
N LYS A 194 1.29 -15.24 -41.06
CA LYS A 194 0.93 -16.55 -40.49
C LYS A 194 -0.54 -16.58 -40.16
N ILE A 195 -1.19 -17.69 -40.43
CA ILE A 195 -2.59 -17.90 -40.02
C ILE A 195 -2.62 -17.99 -38.52
N GLY A 196 -3.23 -17.01 -37.86
CA GLY A 196 -3.40 -16.99 -36.41
C GLY A 196 -4.69 -17.64 -35.92
N PHE A 197 -5.72 -17.55 -36.75
CA PHE A 197 -7.06 -18.05 -36.41
C PHE A 197 -7.83 -18.48 -37.68
N VAL A 198 -8.55 -19.59 -37.56
CA VAL A 198 -9.52 -20.08 -38.54
C VAL A 198 -10.86 -20.21 -37.83
N SER A 199 -11.91 -19.58 -38.38
CA SER A 199 -13.27 -19.70 -37.83
C SER A 199 -13.77 -21.14 -37.96
N PRO A 200 -14.28 -21.75 -36.88
CA PRO A 200 -14.93 -23.08 -36.97
C PRO A 200 -16.33 -23.01 -37.59
N THR A 201 -16.87 -21.80 -37.73
CA THR A 201 -18.24 -21.58 -38.28
C THR A 201 -18.13 -20.97 -39.65
N ALA A 202 -18.89 -21.57 -40.61
CA ALA A 202 -19.02 -21.02 -41.93
C ALA A 202 -19.85 -19.73 -41.93
N GLU A 203 -19.47 -18.79 -42.75
CA GLU A 203 -20.16 -17.52 -42.98
C GLU A 203 -20.55 -17.45 -44.49
N PHE A 204 -21.64 -16.75 -44.79
CA PHE A 204 -21.90 -16.41 -46.20
C PHE A 204 -20.95 -15.31 -46.63
N THR A 205 -20.49 -15.33 -47.86
CA THR A 205 -19.57 -14.32 -48.42
C THR A 205 -20.13 -12.92 -48.14
N PRO A 206 -19.45 -12.06 -47.36
CA PRO A 206 -19.91 -10.70 -47.13
C PRO A 206 -20.02 -9.91 -48.46
N LYS A 207 -21.08 -9.11 -48.61
CA LYS A 207 -21.32 -8.28 -49.80
C LYS A 207 -20.19 -7.30 -50.15
N THR A 208 -19.30 -7.04 -49.23
CA THR A 208 -18.17 -6.09 -49.31
C THR A 208 -16.87 -6.75 -49.79
N VAL A 209 -16.84 -8.06 -49.99
CA VAL A 209 -15.63 -8.77 -50.41
C VAL A 209 -15.74 -9.05 -51.91
N GLU A 210 -14.78 -8.56 -52.69
CA GLU A 210 -14.64 -8.90 -54.09
C GLU A 210 -14.01 -10.30 -54.21
N THR A 211 -14.78 -11.25 -54.71
CA THR A 211 -14.30 -12.60 -55.08
C THR A 211 -14.70 -12.93 -56.51
N PRO A 212 -13.85 -13.62 -57.26
CA PRO A 212 -14.21 -14.07 -58.62
C PRO A 212 -15.32 -15.14 -58.64
N ASP A 213 -15.56 -15.80 -57.48
CA ASP A 213 -16.54 -16.87 -57.35
C ASP A 213 -17.91 -16.36 -56.86
N LEU A 214 -18.96 -17.18 -57.15
CA LEU A 214 -20.34 -16.84 -56.81
C LEU A 214 -20.55 -16.52 -55.33
N ARG A 215 -21.25 -15.41 -55.04
CA ARG A 215 -21.54 -14.86 -53.71
C ARG A 215 -22.42 -15.74 -52.80
N THR A 216 -22.68 -16.95 -53.17
CA THR A 216 -23.56 -17.91 -52.45
C THR A 216 -22.79 -19.01 -51.75
N ASP A 217 -21.46 -19.06 -51.89
CA ASP A 217 -20.65 -20.11 -51.25
C ASP A 217 -20.37 -19.84 -49.80
N LEU A 218 -20.37 -20.93 -49.02
CA LEU A 218 -19.96 -20.91 -47.64
C LEU A 218 -18.45 -20.68 -47.53
N VAL A 219 -18.07 -19.71 -46.75
CA VAL A 219 -16.67 -19.33 -46.58
C VAL A 219 -16.31 -19.35 -45.07
N TYR A 220 -15.06 -19.65 -44.79
CA TYR A 220 -14.52 -19.64 -43.46
C TYR A 220 -13.57 -18.44 -43.30
N ARG A 221 -13.74 -17.72 -42.20
CA ARG A 221 -12.94 -16.53 -41.93
C ARG A 221 -11.56 -16.92 -41.36
N LEU A 222 -10.52 -16.33 -41.92
CA LEU A 222 -9.15 -16.42 -41.50
C LEU A 222 -8.68 -15.08 -40.87
N ARG A 223 -7.75 -15.17 -40.01
CA ARG A 223 -7.08 -14.00 -39.42
C ARG A 223 -5.58 -14.25 -39.31
#